data_ddddf73ea8ba2d0732942035dca2be4a
#
_entry.id   ddddf73ea8ba2d0732942035dca2be4a
#
_cell.length_a   1.000
_cell.length_b   1.000
_cell.length_c   1.000
_cell.angle_alpha   90.00
_cell.angle_beta   90.00
_cell.angle_gamma   90.00
#
_symmetry.space_group_name_H-M   'P 1'
#
loop_
_entity.id
_entity.type
_entity.pdbx_description
1 polymer ?
#
loop_
_entity_poly.entity_id
_entity_poly.type
_entity_poly.pdbx_seq_one_letter_code
_entity_poly.pdbx_strand_id
1 'polypeptide(L)'
;MNTTIRPAGGLCLPDKCRVTLLALGDVGSTLLMGLRLLGGDVIRSIGICDVRPGVSERWEFELNQIQSPDAAFLPPVDIIAPEQLFDGDVFLFCASRMVPDTSVTSGDVRMAQYGLNRELAAIYARMAREKNYRGLFCVVSDPVDPLCRAAMRESGLAPAQVRGFGLGVMHARALYYARRDGRFASYLTEGRAFGPHGEDLVLANSVAHYDDALSRELTDKVAHANLEMRRLGYKPYVAPALSSGALSLLALLRGQWHYSSVYDGQVFM
;
A
#
# COMPACT_ATOMS: atom_id res chain seq x y z
N MET A 1 26.90 -8.00 -12.24
CA MET A 1 26.14 -9.23 -11.96
C MET A 1 24.68 -8.81 -11.83
N ASN A 2 23.81 -9.22 -12.79
CA ASN A 2 22.38 -8.88 -12.73
C ASN A 2 21.74 -9.70 -11.61
N THR A 3 21.52 -9.08 -10.47
CA THR A 3 20.78 -9.69 -9.36
C THR A 3 19.30 -9.47 -9.62
N THR A 4 18.68 -10.40 -10.34
CA THR A 4 17.23 -10.40 -10.52
C THR A 4 16.57 -10.60 -9.15
N ILE A 5 15.95 -9.58 -8.61
CA ILE A 5 15.20 -9.66 -7.36
C ILE A 5 13.98 -10.56 -7.62
N ARG A 6 13.91 -11.69 -6.92
CA ARG A 6 12.74 -12.58 -6.98
C ARG A 6 11.87 -12.32 -5.75
N PRO A 7 10.74 -11.59 -5.89
CA PRO A 7 9.71 -11.61 -4.86
C PRO A 7 9.31 -13.07 -4.60
N ALA A 8 9.00 -13.41 -3.36
CA ALA A 8 8.51 -14.75 -3.02
C ALA A 8 7.35 -15.13 -3.96
N GLY A 9 7.47 -16.28 -4.66
CA GLY A 9 6.42 -16.76 -5.57
C GLY A 9 6.78 -16.77 -7.06
N GLY A 10 8.04 -16.50 -7.46
CA GLY A 10 8.50 -16.69 -8.84
C GLY A 10 8.24 -15.55 -9.82
N LEU A 11 7.67 -14.42 -9.39
CA LEU A 11 7.56 -13.22 -10.22
C LEU A 11 8.95 -12.61 -10.42
N CYS A 12 9.31 -12.36 -11.68
CA CYS A 12 10.58 -11.74 -12.04
C CYS A 12 10.31 -10.28 -12.46
N LEU A 13 10.78 -9.33 -11.67
CA LEU A 13 10.71 -7.91 -11.97
C LEU A 13 12.10 -7.42 -12.43
N PRO A 14 12.18 -6.37 -13.30
CA PRO A 14 13.44 -5.75 -13.68
C PRO A 14 14.06 -4.99 -12.51
N ASP A 15 15.39 -4.75 -12.56
CA ASP A 15 16.13 -4.01 -11.52
C ASP A 15 15.56 -2.61 -11.26
N LYS A 16 15.06 -1.95 -12.32
CA LYS A 16 14.27 -0.70 -12.21
C LYS A 16 12.93 -0.87 -12.90
N CYS A 17 11.87 -0.81 -12.11
CA CYS A 17 10.50 -0.98 -12.56
C CYS A 17 9.91 0.30 -13.17
N ARG A 18 9.04 0.14 -14.17
CA ARG A 18 8.02 1.13 -14.49
C ARG A 18 6.81 0.89 -13.58
N VAL A 19 6.47 1.89 -12.77
CA VAL A 19 5.29 1.88 -11.89
C VAL A 19 4.17 2.65 -12.57
N THR A 20 2.94 2.13 -12.54
CA THR A 20 1.73 2.85 -12.96
C THR A 20 0.80 3.01 -11.78
N LEU A 21 0.21 4.19 -11.61
CA LEU A 21 -0.62 4.53 -10.46
C LEU A 21 -1.97 5.07 -10.91
N LEU A 22 -3.03 4.46 -10.42
CA LEU A 22 -4.42 4.86 -10.64
C LEU A 22 -4.96 5.61 -9.42
N ALA A 23 -5.49 6.80 -9.67
CA ALA A 23 -6.13 7.72 -8.74
C ALA A 23 -5.18 8.47 -7.79
N LEU A 24 -5.24 9.79 -7.91
CA LEU A 24 -4.38 10.76 -7.21
C LEU A 24 -5.15 11.52 -6.11
N GLY A 25 -5.97 10.77 -5.34
CA GLY A 25 -6.58 11.26 -4.10
C GLY A 25 -5.54 11.39 -2.98
N ASP A 26 -6.00 11.58 -1.74
CA ASP A 26 -5.13 11.77 -0.58
C ASP A 26 -4.04 10.68 -0.45
N VAL A 27 -4.43 9.41 -0.57
CA VAL A 27 -3.49 8.29 -0.49
C VAL A 27 -2.60 8.22 -1.73
N GLY A 28 -3.18 8.23 -2.93
CA GLY A 28 -2.42 8.04 -4.17
C GLY A 28 -1.39 9.14 -4.42
N SER A 29 -1.74 10.41 -4.17
CA SER A 29 -0.80 11.54 -4.33
C SER A 29 0.34 11.50 -3.29
N THR A 30 0.03 11.15 -2.05
CA THR A 30 1.06 11.02 -0.99
C THR A 30 1.99 9.84 -1.28
N LEU A 31 1.44 8.70 -1.74
CA LEU A 31 2.21 7.56 -2.21
C LEU A 31 3.13 7.97 -3.38
N LEU A 32 2.60 8.66 -4.38
CA LEU A 32 3.34 9.14 -5.54
C LEU A 32 4.55 10.00 -5.14
N MET A 33 4.36 10.95 -4.21
CA MET A 33 5.47 11.75 -3.67
C MET A 33 6.53 10.86 -3.01
N GLY A 34 6.13 9.90 -2.19
CA GLY A 34 7.05 8.97 -1.56
C GLY A 34 7.87 8.15 -2.57
N LEU A 35 7.22 7.62 -3.60
CA LEU A 35 7.90 6.84 -4.65
C LEU A 35 8.86 7.70 -5.49
N ARG A 36 8.45 8.92 -5.83
CA ARG A 36 9.31 9.85 -6.59
C ARG A 36 10.57 10.22 -5.81
N LEU A 37 10.43 10.54 -4.52
CA LEU A 37 11.55 11.03 -3.72
C LEU A 37 12.49 9.90 -3.26
N LEU A 38 11.99 8.69 -3.05
CA LEU A 38 12.73 7.62 -2.40
C LEU A 38 13.00 6.41 -3.30
N GLY A 39 12.46 6.38 -4.52
CA GLY A 39 12.46 5.18 -5.37
C GLY A 39 13.48 5.18 -6.51
N GLY A 40 14.37 6.18 -6.61
CA GLY A 40 15.24 6.36 -7.78
C GLY A 40 16.25 5.23 -8.03
N ASP A 41 16.48 4.39 -7.05
CA ASP A 41 17.32 3.18 -7.17
C ASP A 41 16.58 1.98 -7.81
N VAL A 42 15.25 1.87 -7.61
CA VAL A 42 14.44 0.71 -8.07
C VAL A 42 13.29 1.08 -9.00
N ILE A 43 13.03 2.36 -9.23
CA ILE A 43 11.99 2.85 -10.15
C ILE A 43 12.64 3.66 -11.27
N ARG A 44 12.30 3.33 -12.55
CA ARG A 44 12.80 4.08 -13.72
C ARG A 44 11.84 5.21 -14.15
N SER A 45 10.53 5.02 -13.97
CA SER A 45 9.49 6.01 -14.31
C SER A 45 8.17 5.68 -13.62
N ILE A 46 7.31 6.68 -13.45
CA ILE A 46 5.99 6.55 -12.82
C ILE A 46 4.94 7.10 -13.77
N GLY A 47 4.07 6.24 -14.31
CA GLY A 47 2.89 6.63 -15.07
C GLY A 47 1.72 6.91 -14.15
N ILE A 48 1.03 8.04 -14.30
CA ILE A 48 -0.11 8.43 -13.46
C ILE A 48 -1.39 8.59 -14.26
N CYS A 49 -2.51 8.14 -13.70
CA CYS A 49 -3.83 8.27 -14.28
C CYS A 49 -4.86 8.62 -13.21
N ASP A 50 -5.62 9.70 -13.43
CA ASP A 50 -6.79 10.06 -12.61
C ASP A 50 -7.96 10.40 -13.53
N VAL A 51 -9.16 10.01 -13.16
CA VAL A 51 -10.37 10.27 -13.96
C VAL A 51 -10.87 11.71 -13.86
N ARG A 52 -10.39 12.48 -12.89
CA ARG A 52 -10.78 13.87 -12.69
C ARG A 52 -9.93 14.77 -13.56
N PRO A 53 -10.55 15.69 -14.34
CA PRO A 53 -9.82 16.62 -15.19
C PRO A 53 -8.78 17.46 -14.42
N GLY A 54 -7.62 17.67 -15.00
CA GLY A 54 -6.55 18.52 -14.47
C GLY A 54 -5.76 17.92 -13.30
N VAL A 55 -6.16 16.77 -12.75
CA VAL A 55 -5.48 16.16 -11.59
C VAL A 55 -4.14 15.55 -11.99
N SER A 56 -4.11 14.78 -13.07
CA SER A 56 -2.86 14.18 -13.56
C SER A 56 -1.88 15.26 -14.02
N GLU A 57 -2.36 16.28 -14.73
CA GLU A 57 -1.58 17.42 -15.23
C GLU A 57 -0.94 18.20 -14.08
N ARG A 58 -1.71 18.45 -13.00
CA ARG A 58 -1.18 19.10 -11.79
C ARG A 58 -0.02 18.31 -11.19
N TRP A 59 -0.20 17.02 -10.97
CA TRP A 59 0.81 16.21 -10.30
C TRP A 59 2.05 15.95 -11.15
N GLU A 60 1.88 15.77 -12.46
CA GLU A 60 2.99 15.70 -13.41
C GLU A 60 3.82 16.98 -13.35
N PHE A 61 3.14 18.14 -13.52
CA PHE A 61 3.79 19.45 -13.57
C PHE A 61 4.54 19.76 -12.25
N GLU A 62 3.90 19.61 -11.09
CA GLU A 62 4.53 19.93 -9.79
C GLU A 62 5.67 18.97 -9.45
N LEU A 63 5.48 17.66 -9.64
CA LEU A 63 6.49 16.70 -9.21
C LEU A 63 7.74 16.72 -10.09
N ASN A 64 7.61 16.92 -11.40
CA ASN A 64 8.77 16.99 -12.28
C ASN A 64 9.62 18.26 -12.08
N GLN A 65 9.13 19.27 -11.38
CA GLN A 65 9.91 20.44 -10.95
C GLN A 65 10.78 20.16 -9.71
N ILE A 66 10.53 19.07 -8.98
CA ILE A 66 11.37 18.70 -7.84
C ILE A 66 12.70 18.15 -8.36
N GLN A 67 13.80 18.75 -7.93
CA GLN A 67 15.16 18.36 -8.27
C GLN A 67 15.94 18.06 -7.00
N SER A 68 16.80 17.05 -7.04
CA SER A 68 17.70 16.72 -5.93
C SER A 68 18.95 17.61 -6.01
N PRO A 69 19.35 18.29 -4.92
CA PRO A 69 20.56 19.13 -4.91
C PRO A 69 21.86 18.34 -5.17
N ASP A 70 21.89 17.04 -4.81
CA ASP A 70 23.01 16.12 -5.02
C ASP A 70 22.95 15.38 -6.36
N ALA A 71 22.05 15.81 -7.27
CA ALA A 71 21.79 15.19 -8.55
C ALA A 71 21.35 13.71 -8.48
N ALA A 72 20.80 13.27 -7.34
CA ALA A 72 20.20 11.94 -7.23
C ALA A 72 19.06 11.77 -8.25
N PHE A 73 18.98 10.59 -8.88
CA PHE A 73 17.96 10.30 -9.85
C PHE A 73 16.58 10.21 -9.19
N LEU A 74 15.67 11.07 -9.62
CA LEU A 74 14.25 11.03 -9.25
C LEU A 74 13.45 10.52 -10.45
N PRO A 75 12.68 9.41 -10.30
CA PRO A 75 11.93 8.83 -11.42
C PRO A 75 10.99 9.88 -12.05
N PRO A 76 11.03 10.11 -13.38
CA PRO A 76 10.09 11.01 -14.03
C PRO A 76 8.65 10.52 -13.87
N VAL A 77 7.73 11.48 -13.82
CA VAL A 77 6.29 11.24 -13.74
C VAL A 77 5.67 11.58 -15.09
N ASP A 78 4.95 10.63 -15.69
CA ASP A 78 4.31 10.77 -16.99
C ASP A 78 2.80 10.61 -16.86
N ILE A 79 2.01 11.42 -17.55
CA ILE A 79 0.56 11.20 -17.68
C ILE A 79 0.34 10.05 -18.64
N ILE A 80 -0.48 9.08 -18.24
CA ILE A 80 -0.82 7.93 -19.08
C ILE A 80 -2.33 7.79 -19.26
N ALA A 81 -2.73 7.25 -20.41
CA ALA A 81 -4.13 6.90 -20.66
C ALA A 81 -4.52 5.64 -19.82
N PRO A 82 -5.81 5.46 -19.50
CA PRO A 82 -6.28 4.28 -18.75
C PRO A 82 -5.84 2.95 -19.36
N GLU A 83 -5.78 2.86 -20.69
CA GLU A 83 -5.38 1.66 -21.44
C GLU A 83 -3.91 1.28 -21.23
N GLN A 84 -3.09 2.25 -20.75
CA GLN A 84 -1.65 2.08 -20.50
C GLN A 84 -1.33 1.69 -19.06
N LEU A 85 -2.34 1.59 -18.18
CA LEU A 85 -2.13 1.24 -16.76
C LEU A 85 -1.41 -0.10 -16.58
N PHE A 86 -1.58 -1.02 -17.51
CA PHE A 86 -0.98 -2.37 -17.48
C PHE A 86 0.22 -2.53 -18.42
N ASP A 87 0.80 -1.43 -18.90
CA ASP A 87 2.04 -1.43 -19.69
C ASP A 87 3.29 -1.30 -18.79
N GLY A 88 3.10 -1.19 -17.47
CA GLY A 88 4.17 -1.13 -16.46
C GLY A 88 4.47 -2.49 -15.82
N ASP A 89 5.54 -2.53 -15.03
CA ASP A 89 5.94 -3.72 -14.26
C ASP A 89 5.16 -3.85 -12.95
N VAL A 90 4.70 -2.72 -12.40
CA VAL A 90 3.93 -2.62 -11.14
C VAL A 90 2.75 -1.68 -11.35
N PHE A 91 1.56 -2.18 -11.12
CA PHE A 91 0.33 -1.38 -11.11
C PHE A 91 -0.16 -1.14 -9.69
N LEU A 92 -0.44 0.12 -9.34
CA LEU A 92 -0.91 0.57 -8.03
C LEU A 92 -2.38 1.00 -8.10
N PHE A 93 -3.25 0.24 -7.46
CA PHE A 93 -4.66 0.54 -7.32
C PHE A 93 -4.90 1.35 -6.04
N CYS A 94 -5.03 2.69 -6.18
CA CYS A 94 -5.32 3.62 -5.08
C CYS A 94 -6.74 4.21 -5.17
N ALA A 95 -7.54 3.75 -6.13
CA ALA A 95 -8.86 4.31 -6.38
C ALA A 95 -9.88 3.89 -5.32
N SER A 96 -10.75 4.83 -4.93
CA SER A 96 -11.88 4.59 -4.05
C SER A 96 -13.08 5.39 -4.53
N ARG A 97 -14.26 4.76 -4.59
CA ARG A 97 -15.52 5.45 -4.90
C ARG A 97 -16.13 6.16 -3.70
N MET A 98 -15.79 5.70 -2.50
CA MET A 98 -16.32 6.26 -1.26
C MET A 98 -15.22 6.25 -0.19
N VAL A 99 -15.02 7.38 0.43
CA VAL A 99 -14.24 7.53 1.65
C VAL A 99 -15.20 8.03 2.72
N PRO A 100 -15.42 7.28 3.82
CA PRO A 100 -16.32 7.70 4.88
C PRO A 100 -15.94 9.06 5.45
N ASP A 101 -16.95 9.87 5.76
CA ASP A 101 -16.77 11.19 6.37
C ASP A 101 -15.98 11.10 7.69
N THR A 102 -15.30 12.19 8.05
CA THR A 102 -14.52 12.27 9.30
C THR A 102 -15.38 12.15 10.56
N SER A 103 -16.70 12.41 10.46
CA SER A 103 -17.66 12.21 11.56
C SER A 103 -17.88 10.75 11.94
N VAL A 104 -17.53 9.80 11.04
CA VAL A 104 -17.60 8.37 11.36
C VAL A 104 -16.42 8.00 12.25
N THR A 105 -16.68 7.88 13.55
CA THR A 105 -15.68 7.65 14.60
C THR A 105 -15.83 6.30 15.32
N SER A 106 -16.70 5.42 14.82
CA SER A 106 -16.95 4.09 15.39
C SER A 106 -17.20 3.05 14.30
N GLY A 107 -17.07 1.76 14.61
CA GLY A 107 -17.26 0.64 13.69
C GLY A 107 -16.09 0.44 12.72
N ASP A 108 -16.19 -0.60 11.90
CA ASP A 108 -15.20 -0.86 10.84
C ASP A 108 -15.44 0.06 9.63
N VAL A 109 -14.81 1.23 9.70
CA VAL A 109 -14.87 2.26 8.65
C VAL A 109 -14.37 1.74 7.31
N ARG A 110 -13.47 0.75 7.29
CA ARG A 110 -12.89 0.18 6.07
C ARG A 110 -13.90 -0.72 5.34
N MET A 111 -14.60 -1.56 6.09
CA MET A 111 -15.60 -2.46 5.51
C MET A 111 -16.81 -1.73 4.92
N ALA A 112 -17.14 -0.54 5.43
CA ALA A 112 -18.20 0.29 4.86
C ALA A 112 -17.96 0.68 3.39
N GLN A 113 -16.71 0.66 2.93
CA GLN A 113 -16.32 1.00 1.56
C GLN A 113 -16.32 -0.21 0.61
N TYR A 114 -16.38 -1.44 1.14
CA TYR A 114 -16.04 -2.64 0.40
C TYR A 114 -16.89 -2.84 -0.86
N GLY A 115 -18.20 -2.70 -0.79
CA GLY A 115 -19.09 -2.98 -1.93
C GLY A 115 -18.72 -2.17 -3.18
N LEU A 116 -18.63 -0.85 -3.04
CA LEU A 116 -18.33 0.06 -4.14
C LEU A 116 -16.87 -0.05 -4.63
N ASN A 117 -15.94 -0.23 -3.71
CA ASN A 117 -14.52 -0.37 -4.06
C ASN A 117 -14.22 -1.72 -4.71
N ARG A 118 -14.96 -2.80 -4.33
CA ARG A 118 -14.87 -4.10 -4.98
C ARG A 118 -15.27 -4.04 -6.46
N GLU A 119 -16.38 -3.36 -6.78
CA GLU A 119 -16.80 -3.18 -8.17
C GLU A 119 -15.75 -2.44 -8.99
N LEU A 120 -15.17 -1.39 -8.40
CA LEU A 120 -14.12 -0.62 -9.05
C LEU A 120 -12.85 -1.46 -9.27
N ALA A 121 -12.40 -2.19 -8.25
CA ALA A 121 -11.26 -3.09 -8.38
C ALA A 121 -11.49 -4.19 -9.44
N ALA A 122 -12.71 -4.72 -9.55
CA ALA A 122 -13.08 -5.70 -10.54
C ALA A 122 -12.96 -5.18 -11.98
N ILE A 123 -13.28 -3.90 -12.24
CA ILE A 123 -13.11 -3.28 -13.56
C ILE A 123 -11.64 -3.33 -13.97
N TYR A 124 -10.74 -2.83 -13.15
CA TYR A 124 -9.31 -2.81 -13.47
C TYR A 124 -8.68 -4.20 -13.46
N ALA A 125 -9.15 -5.12 -12.63
CA ALA A 125 -8.73 -6.51 -12.66
C ALA A 125 -9.07 -7.20 -14.00
N ARG A 126 -10.26 -6.95 -14.56
CA ARG A 126 -10.62 -7.44 -15.90
C ARG A 126 -9.78 -6.81 -17.00
N MET A 127 -9.48 -5.51 -16.91
CA MET A 127 -8.55 -4.85 -17.84
C MET A 127 -7.14 -5.50 -17.79
N ALA A 128 -6.64 -5.82 -16.60
CA ALA A 128 -5.37 -6.55 -16.44
C ALA A 128 -5.40 -7.93 -17.15
N ARG A 129 -6.53 -8.66 -17.03
CA ARG A 129 -6.73 -9.93 -17.72
C ARG A 129 -6.73 -9.77 -19.23
N GLU A 130 -7.48 -8.81 -19.76
CA GLU A 130 -7.59 -8.52 -21.19
C GLU A 130 -6.24 -8.14 -21.79
N LYS A 131 -5.41 -7.42 -21.04
CA LYS A 131 -4.04 -7.06 -21.40
C LYS A 131 -3.02 -8.19 -21.19
N ASN A 132 -3.44 -9.37 -20.69
CA ASN A 132 -2.53 -10.45 -20.32
C ASN A 132 -1.39 -9.96 -19.41
N TYR A 133 -1.71 -9.12 -18.41
CA TYR A 133 -0.75 -8.48 -17.53
C TYR A 133 0.18 -9.49 -16.85
N ARG A 134 1.48 -9.21 -16.84
CA ARG A 134 2.51 -10.09 -16.27
C ARG A 134 3.21 -9.50 -15.07
N GLY A 135 2.93 -8.24 -14.74
CA GLY A 135 3.51 -7.51 -13.62
C GLY A 135 2.82 -7.76 -12.29
N LEU A 136 3.09 -6.90 -11.35
CA LEU A 136 2.57 -6.94 -9.99
C LEU A 136 1.34 -6.01 -9.86
N PHE A 137 0.20 -6.56 -9.47
CA PHE A 137 -1.03 -5.83 -9.15
C PHE A 137 -1.06 -5.52 -7.65
N CYS A 138 -0.89 -4.27 -7.29
CA CYS A 138 -0.82 -3.80 -5.91
C CYS A 138 -2.09 -3.08 -5.49
N VAL A 139 -2.74 -3.53 -4.42
CA VAL A 139 -3.90 -2.88 -3.82
C VAL A 139 -3.45 -2.03 -2.63
N VAL A 140 -3.76 -0.73 -2.68
CA VAL A 140 -3.48 0.24 -1.61
C VAL A 140 -4.78 0.84 -1.07
N SER A 141 -5.90 0.59 -1.72
CA SER A 141 -7.23 1.03 -1.33
C SER A 141 -7.87 0.12 -0.29
N ASP A 142 -8.69 0.68 0.60
CA ASP A 142 -9.41 -0.06 1.64
C ASP A 142 -10.76 -0.65 1.16
N PRO A 143 -11.13 -1.81 1.73
CA PRO A 143 -10.35 -2.71 2.59
C PRO A 143 -9.37 -3.57 1.77
N VAL A 144 -8.10 -3.54 2.13
CA VAL A 144 -6.99 -4.08 1.33
C VAL A 144 -7.16 -5.56 1.00
N ASP A 145 -7.29 -6.42 2.01
CA ASP A 145 -7.27 -7.87 1.85
C ASP A 145 -8.46 -8.41 1.05
N PRO A 146 -9.71 -7.99 1.33
CA PRO A 146 -10.86 -8.34 0.50
C PRO A 146 -10.74 -7.84 -0.94
N LEU A 147 -10.14 -6.67 -1.18
CA LEU A 147 -9.92 -6.13 -2.53
C LEU A 147 -8.84 -6.92 -3.28
N CYS A 148 -7.77 -7.37 -2.61
CA CYS A 148 -6.79 -8.29 -3.20
C CYS A 148 -7.45 -9.58 -3.68
N ARG A 149 -8.34 -10.17 -2.87
CA ARG A 149 -9.09 -11.37 -3.23
C ARG A 149 -9.99 -11.13 -4.46
N ALA A 150 -10.67 -9.98 -4.49
CA ALA A 150 -11.50 -9.59 -5.63
C ALA A 150 -10.64 -9.41 -6.90
N ALA A 151 -9.53 -8.68 -6.80
CA ALA A 151 -8.61 -8.44 -7.90
C ALA A 151 -8.05 -9.76 -8.46
N MET A 152 -7.59 -10.68 -7.62
CA MET A 152 -7.08 -11.97 -8.03
C MET A 152 -8.13 -12.80 -8.79
N ARG A 153 -9.35 -12.87 -8.27
CA ARG A 153 -10.43 -13.64 -8.90
C ARG A 153 -10.85 -13.09 -10.25
N GLU A 154 -10.98 -11.79 -10.38
CA GLU A 154 -11.45 -11.14 -11.59
C GLU A 154 -10.36 -11.04 -12.68
N SER A 155 -9.10 -10.91 -12.28
CA SER A 155 -7.98 -10.83 -13.22
C SER A 155 -7.49 -12.19 -13.71
N GLY A 156 -7.64 -13.24 -12.90
CA GLY A 156 -7.01 -14.53 -13.13
C GLY A 156 -5.48 -14.50 -12.97
N LEU A 157 -4.93 -13.46 -12.36
CA LEU A 157 -3.51 -13.38 -12.04
C LEU A 157 -3.11 -14.45 -11.02
N ALA A 158 -1.88 -14.93 -11.13
CA ALA A 158 -1.34 -15.85 -10.13
C ALA A 158 -1.27 -15.15 -8.74
N PRO A 159 -1.44 -15.89 -7.63
CA PRO A 159 -1.37 -15.32 -6.28
C PRO A 159 -0.12 -14.48 -6.02
N ALA A 160 1.02 -14.88 -6.59
CA ALA A 160 2.28 -14.15 -6.48
C ALA A 160 2.26 -12.76 -7.16
N GLN A 161 1.34 -12.52 -8.10
CA GLN A 161 1.20 -11.25 -8.82
C GLN A 161 0.28 -10.26 -8.10
N VAL A 162 -0.39 -10.63 -7.03
CA VAL A 162 -1.28 -9.74 -6.29
C VAL A 162 -0.70 -9.48 -4.89
N ARG A 163 -0.62 -8.21 -4.51
CA ARG A 163 -0.13 -7.78 -3.20
C ARG A 163 -1.03 -6.68 -2.64
N GLY A 164 -1.26 -6.74 -1.33
CA GLY A 164 -1.96 -5.69 -0.60
C GLY A 164 -1.01 -4.91 0.30
N PHE A 165 -1.20 -3.62 0.41
CA PHE A 165 -0.37 -2.73 1.22
C PHE A 165 -1.19 -2.00 2.29
N GLY A 166 -1.39 -2.66 3.44
CA GLY A 166 -2.13 -2.14 4.60
C GLY A 166 -1.39 -2.35 5.92
N LEU A 167 -0.79 -3.51 6.12
CA LEU A 167 -0.21 -3.92 7.39
C LEU A 167 1.02 -3.10 7.82
N GLY A 168 1.75 -2.50 6.88
CA GLY A 168 2.94 -1.69 7.16
C GLY A 168 2.66 -0.52 8.10
N VAL A 169 1.52 0.16 7.98
CA VAL A 169 1.14 1.24 8.90
C VAL A 169 0.77 0.72 10.28
N MET A 170 0.24 -0.50 10.40
CA MET A 170 -0.05 -1.09 11.69
C MET A 170 1.22 -1.35 12.48
N HIS A 171 2.22 -1.93 11.82
CA HIS A 171 3.55 -2.08 12.40
C HIS A 171 4.18 -0.72 12.78
N ALA A 172 4.11 0.28 11.89
CA ALA A 172 4.65 1.62 12.16
C ALA A 172 3.98 2.30 13.36
N ARG A 173 2.66 2.16 13.52
CA ARG A 173 1.91 2.63 14.69
C ARG A 173 2.32 1.90 15.97
N ALA A 174 2.52 0.59 15.90
CA ALA A 174 2.99 -0.18 17.04
C ALA A 174 4.39 0.30 17.51
N LEU A 175 5.31 0.53 16.57
CA LEU A 175 6.61 1.15 16.88
C LEU A 175 6.46 2.56 17.50
N TYR A 176 5.50 3.35 17.00
CA TYR A 176 5.22 4.69 17.54
C TYR A 176 4.79 4.62 19.00
N TYR A 177 3.88 3.71 19.37
CA TYR A 177 3.43 3.53 20.75
C TYR A 177 4.54 2.91 21.61
N ALA A 178 5.26 1.93 21.12
CA ALA A 178 6.34 1.27 21.85
C ALA A 178 7.49 2.22 22.23
N ARG A 179 7.77 3.24 21.42
CA ARG A 179 8.74 4.28 21.75
C ARG A 179 8.26 5.25 22.83
N ARG A 180 6.97 5.31 23.13
CA ARG A 180 6.34 6.23 24.08
C ARG A 180 5.92 5.59 25.39
N ASP A 181 5.74 4.28 25.38
CA ASP A 181 5.34 3.51 26.56
C ASP A 181 6.27 2.30 26.69
N GLY A 182 7.14 2.37 27.72
CA GLY A 182 8.16 1.34 27.98
C GLY A 182 7.60 -0.08 28.21
N ARG A 183 6.31 -0.21 28.53
CA ARG A 183 5.64 -1.52 28.65
C ARG A 183 5.67 -2.30 27.32
N PHE A 184 5.65 -1.58 26.20
CA PHE A 184 5.69 -2.15 24.85
C PHE A 184 7.10 -2.19 24.26
N ALA A 185 8.16 -1.92 25.03
CA ALA A 185 9.52 -1.80 24.50
C ALA A 185 10.02 -3.04 23.76
N SER A 186 9.59 -4.26 24.14
CA SER A 186 9.91 -5.50 23.46
C SER A 186 9.47 -5.50 21.99
N TYR A 187 8.41 -4.77 21.64
CA TYR A 187 7.95 -4.66 20.25
C TYR A 187 8.99 -4.01 19.32
N LEU A 188 9.86 -3.15 19.83
CA LEU A 188 10.86 -2.44 19.02
C LEU A 188 11.85 -3.38 18.32
N THR A 189 12.16 -4.51 18.94
CA THR A 189 13.15 -5.49 18.45
C THR A 189 12.54 -6.83 18.07
N GLU A 190 11.56 -7.30 18.82
CA GLU A 190 10.99 -8.64 18.72
C GLU A 190 9.53 -8.66 18.21
N GLY A 191 8.89 -7.48 18.16
CA GLY A 191 7.48 -7.38 17.78
C GLY A 191 7.22 -7.67 16.32
N ARG A 192 6.03 -8.23 16.04
CA ARG A 192 5.55 -8.49 14.68
C ARG A 192 4.05 -8.20 14.57
N ALA A 193 3.63 -7.82 13.35
CA ALA A 193 2.23 -7.64 13.01
C ALA A 193 1.78 -8.82 12.12
N PHE A 194 0.60 -9.34 12.38
CA PHE A 194 -0.01 -10.45 11.67
C PHE A 194 -1.48 -10.17 11.39
N GLY A 195 -2.06 -10.89 10.43
CA GLY A 195 -3.47 -10.79 10.07
C GLY A 195 -3.77 -9.64 9.12
N PRO A 196 -5.06 -9.36 8.90
CA PRO A 196 -5.49 -8.34 7.95
C PRO A 196 -5.28 -6.93 8.49
N HIS A 197 -5.35 -5.96 7.59
CA HIS A 197 -5.43 -4.54 7.94
C HIS A 197 -6.84 -4.19 8.44
N GLY A 198 -7.23 -4.66 9.63
CA GLY A 198 -8.59 -4.49 10.16
C GLY A 198 -8.78 -5.06 11.56
N GLU A 199 -10.00 -5.55 11.84
CA GLU A 199 -10.42 -6.01 13.17
C GLU A 199 -9.65 -7.26 13.65
N ASP A 200 -9.25 -8.15 12.72
CA ASP A 200 -8.51 -9.37 13.05
C ASP A 200 -6.98 -9.15 13.09
N LEU A 201 -6.53 -7.91 13.20
CA LEU A 201 -5.12 -7.58 13.40
C LEU A 201 -4.60 -8.19 14.69
N VAL A 202 -3.41 -8.78 14.64
CA VAL A 202 -2.68 -9.25 15.82
C VAL A 202 -1.29 -8.63 15.83
N LEU A 203 -0.97 -7.92 16.91
CA LEU A 203 0.38 -7.44 17.18
C LEU A 203 0.98 -8.27 18.31
N ALA A 204 1.94 -9.12 17.99
CA ALA A 204 2.72 -9.80 19.02
C ALA A 204 3.75 -8.83 19.60
N ASN A 205 3.70 -8.56 20.90
CA ASN A 205 4.67 -7.70 21.58
C ASN A 205 6.09 -8.22 21.42
N SER A 206 6.24 -9.54 21.38
CA SER A 206 7.46 -10.29 21.12
C SER A 206 7.09 -11.63 20.50
N VAL A 207 7.83 -12.08 19.50
CA VAL A 207 7.67 -13.44 18.95
C VAL A 207 8.46 -14.48 19.74
N ALA A 208 9.41 -14.05 20.56
CA ALA A 208 10.22 -14.92 21.43
C ALA A 208 9.61 -15.06 22.85
N HIS A 209 9.06 -13.95 23.36
CA HIS A 209 8.53 -13.85 24.73
C HIS A 209 7.13 -13.21 24.68
N TYR A 210 6.19 -13.94 24.08
CA TYR A 210 4.83 -13.45 23.87
C TYR A 210 4.09 -13.22 25.19
N ASP A 211 3.53 -12.01 25.34
CA ASP A 211 2.62 -11.63 26.43
C ASP A 211 1.26 -11.26 25.81
N ASP A 212 0.24 -12.04 26.12
CA ASP A 212 -1.10 -11.88 25.54
C ASP A 212 -1.75 -10.56 25.96
N ALA A 213 -1.58 -10.13 27.23
CA ALA A 213 -2.20 -8.90 27.72
C ALA A 213 -1.58 -7.66 27.06
N LEU A 214 -0.26 -7.58 26.99
CA LEU A 214 0.45 -6.49 26.31
C LEU A 214 0.16 -6.49 24.82
N SER A 215 0.12 -7.67 24.18
CA SER A 215 -0.17 -7.81 22.75
C SER A 215 -1.57 -7.31 22.41
N ARG A 216 -2.58 -7.69 23.20
CA ARG A 216 -3.97 -7.23 23.02
C ARG A 216 -4.10 -5.73 23.24
N GLU A 217 -3.49 -5.17 24.31
CA GLU A 217 -3.53 -3.73 24.56
C GLU A 217 -2.89 -2.95 23.41
N LEU A 218 -1.72 -3.40 22.90
CA LEU A 218 -1.05 -2.75 21.78
C LEU A 218 -1.87 -2.87 20.49
N THR A 219 -2.46 -4.03 20.23
CA THR A 219 -3.32 -4.26 19.08
C THR A 219 -4.51 -3.32 19.07
N ASP A 220 -5.22 -3.18 20.21
CA ASP A 220 -6.35 -2.27 20.33
C ASP A 220 -5.96 -0.82 20.05
N LYS A 221 -4.89 -0.34 20.67
CA LYS A 221 -4.37 1.03 20.44
C LYS A 221 -4.05 1.28 18.97
N VAL A 222 -3.43 0.32 18.29
CA VAL A 222 -3.01 0.45 16.89
C VAL A 222 -4.20 0.36 15.94
N ALA A 223 -5.13 -0.57 16.17
CA ALA A 223 -6.33 -0.73 15.35
C ALA A 223 -7.17 0.56 15.34
N HIS A 224 -7.26 1.25 16.49
CA HIS A 224 -8.06 2.46 16.67
C HIS A 224 -7.30 3.78 16.44
N ALA A 225 -6.01 3.74 16.12
CA ALA A 225 -5.20 4.96 15.92
C ALA A 225 -5.72 5.89 14.80
N ASN A 226 -6.45 5.35 13.82
CA ASN A 226 -7.11 6.15 12.79
C ASN A 226 -8.28 6.97 13.34
N LEU A 227 -8.94 6.51 14.39
CA LEU A 227 -10.05 7.22 15.04
C LEU A 227 -9.53 8.44 15.82
N GLU A 228 -8.33 8.36 16.42
CA GLU A 228 -7.70 9.52 17.06
C GLU A 228 -7.51 10.67 16.08
N MET A 229 -7.03 10.37 14.86
CA MET A 229 -6.86 11.39 13.82
C MET A 229 -8.20 12.01 13.39
N ARG A 230 -9.26 11.18 13.29
CA ARG A 230 -10.62 11.64 12.98
C ARG A 230 -11.19 12.54 14.05
N ARG A 231 -10.95 12.26 15.34
CA ARG A 231 -11.36 13.12 16.46
C ARG A 231 -10.71 14.50 16.40
N LEU A 232 -9.51 14.61 15.80
CA LEU A 232 -8.85 15.88 15.51
C LEU A 232 -9.42 16.60 14.27
N GLY A 233 -10.38 16.01 13.57
CA GLY A 233 -11.00 16.58 12.37
C GLY A 233 -10.25 16.31 11.07
N TYR A 234 -9.26 15.40 11.06
CA TYR A 234 -8.43 15.11 9.89
C TYR A 234 -8.59 13.68 9.38
N LYS A 235 -8.34 13.50 8.09
CA LYS A 235 -8.30 12.17 7.47
C LYS A 235 -6.94 11.51 7.75
N PRO A 236 -6.91 10.23 8.19
CA PRO A 236 -5.67 9.51 8.53
C PRO A 236 -5.04 8.83 7.29
N TYR A 237 -4.54 9.57 6.33
CA TYR A 237 -4.02 9.01 5.06
C TYR A 237 -2.49 9.06 4.89
N VAL A 238 -1.79 10.00 5.54
CA VAL A 238 -0.35 10.21 5.32
C VAL A 238 0.47 8.97 5.73
N ALA A 239 0.28 8.49 6.95
CA ALA A 239 1.00 7.31 7.42
C ALA A 239 0.63 6.02 6.65
N PRO A 240 -0.64 5.71 6.33
CA PRO A 240 -0.98 4.63 5.43
C PRO A 240 -0.32 4.71 4.06
N ALA A 241 -0.38 5.87 3.41
CA ALA A 241 0.18 6.07 2.08
C ALA A 241 1.72 5.89 2.05
N LEU A 242 2.40 6.35 3.09
CA LEU A 242 3.86 6.24 3.16
C LEU A 242 4.31 4.90 3.75
N SER A 243 3.87 4.52 4.95
CA SER A 243 4.39 3.32 5.63
C SER A 243 3.91 2.03 4.99
N SER A 244 2.62 1.92 4.65
CA SER A 244 2.11 0.73 3.95
C SER A 244 2.36 0.80 2.45
N GLY A 245 2.11 1.95 1.82
CA GLY A 245 2.25 2.13 0.38
C GLY A 245 3.72 2.26 -0.03
N ALA A 246 4.29 3.48 0.04
CA ALA A 246 5.59 3.77 -0.56
C ALA A 246 6.74 2.94 0.03
N LEU A 247 6.91 2.96 1.35
CA LEU A 247 8.06 2.31 2.00
C LEU A 247 8.01 0.79 1.89
N SER A 248 6.82 0.16 2.06
CA SER A 248 6.69 -1.29 1.91
C SER A 248 6.86 -1.74 0.47
N LEU A 249 6.33 -0.97 -0.51
CA LEU A 249 6.55 -1.27 -1.93
C LEU A 249 8.04 -1.14 -2.31
N LEU A 250 8.71 -0.07 -1.90
CA LEU A 250 10.12 0.12 -2.17
C LEU A 250 10.97 -0.99 -1.53
N ALA A 251 10.66 -1.42 -0.31
CA ALA A 251 11.33 -2.54 0.33
C ALA A 251 11.09 -3.85 -0.45
N LEU A 252 9.86 -4.09 -0.96
CA LEU A 252 9.57 -5.22 -1.85
C LEU A 252 10.45 -5.18 -3.11
N LEU A 253 10.49 -4.03 -3.80
CA LEU A 253 11.28 -3.87 -5.03
C LEU A 253 12.79 -4.03 -4.79
N ARG A 254 13.27 -3.70 -3.59
CA ARG A 254 14.66 -3.91 -3.16
C ARG A 254 14.96 -5.32 -2.68
N GLY A 255 13.97 -6.21 -2.67
CA GLY A 255 14.12 -7.56 -2.11
C GLY A 255 14.32 -7.57 -0.59
N GLN A 256 13.92 -6.50 0.09
CA GLN A 256 14.02 -6.35 1.55
C GLN A 256 12.78 -6.87 2.25
N TRP A 257 12.93 -7.18 3.53
CA TRP A 257 11.81 -7.55 4.38
C TRP A 257 10.80 -6.39 4.51
N HIS A 258 9.52 -6.69 4.34
CA HIS A 258 8.43 -5.70 4.37
C HIS A 258 7.11 -6.35 4.78
N TYR A 259 6.12 -5.52 5.08
CA TYR A 259 4.75 -5.96 5.26
C TYR A 259 3.94 -5.78 3.98
N SER A 260 3.35 -6.86 3.52
CA SER A 260 2.33 -6.84 2.46
C SER A 260 1.36 -8.00 2.64
N SER A 261 0.11 -7.79 2.25
CA SER A 261 -0.89 -8.85 2.19
C SER A 261 -0.56 -9.81 1.07
N VAL A 262 -0.49 -11.08 1.38
CA VAL A 262 -0.20 -12.18 0.45
C VAL A 262 -1.28 -13.26 0.56
N TYR A 263 -1.47 -14.03 -0.50
CA TYR A 263 -2.40 -15.16 -0.49
C TYR A 263 -1.73 -16.38 0.12
N ASP A 264 -2.28 -16.93 1.20
CA ASP A 264 -1.77 -18.10 1.92
C ASP A 264 -2.31 -19.45 1.38
N GLY A 265 -3.19 -19.41 0.39
CA GLY A 265 -3.93 -20.55 -0.16
C GLY A 265 -5.43 -20.50 0.16
N GLN A 266 -5.84 -19.69 1.13
CA GLN A 266 -7.24 -19.52 1.56
C GLN A 266 -7.69 -18.06 1.54
N VAL A 267 -6.90 -17.18 2.14
CA VAL A 267 -7.19 -15.75 2.29
C VAL A 267 -5.98 -14.89 1.97
N PHE A 268 -6.20 -13.60 1.81
CA PHE A 268 -5.13 -12.59 1.84
C PHE A 268 -5.00 -12.07 3.26
N MET A 269 -3.76 -12.01 3.74
CA MET A 269 -3.42 -11.43 5.04
C MET A 269 -1.99 -10.85 5.01
#